data_67e5e92816c916700c7c6f907e143ade
#
_entry.id   67e5e92816c916700c7c6f907e143ade
#
_cell.length_a   1.000
_cell.length_b   1.000
_cell.length_c   1.000
_cell.angle_alpha   90.00
_cell.angle_beta   90.00
_cell.angle_gamma   90.00
#
_symmetry.space_group_name_H-M   'P 1'
#
loop_
_entity.id
_entity.type
_entity.pdbx_description
1 polymer ?
#
loop_
_entity_poly.entity_id
_entity_poly.type
_entity_poly.pdbx_seq_one_letter_code
_entity_poly.pdbx_strand_id
1 'polypeptide(L)'
;MDQRRVFPWLEPSSGVLTQRAPHVTVIVPVRDESSNVAACVRSLLRQRYPNSRLAVLVVDDESTDGTALIVQSLAEEHAALKLLRTPPLPRGITGKSHACWLGAQSVPADTEWLCFIDADVRADQRLLGSAVQAAVDERLDLLSLAPRHDLRSFAERLILPCGLFTLAFTRQASDGGDVTVSGPFLLIRRRAYEAVGGHAAVGSAIAEDVALARILKQHGFKVELRSGDRLLSARMYTGWTTVWPGLAKNLVDTLGGPASALITAFIAIPLAWAAYSIPALDALGCLDRGESTACFALAPALAASAAAIGLHLAGAAHFRIPLWYALLFPLGYSAGALMVLDSVRRRLYGRVRWKGRAYP
;
A
#
# COMPACT_ATOMS: atom_id res chain seq x y z
N MET A 1 -4.94 -11.29 -17.25
CA MET A 1 -4.05 -11.96 -16.29
C MET A 1 -4.89 -12.30 -15.07
N ASP A 2 -5.08 -13.56 -14.75
CA ASP A 2 -5.85 -13.95 -13.56
C ASP A 2 -4.98 -13.66 -12.32
N GLN A 3 -5.37 -12.68 -11.50
CA GLN A 3 -4.65 -12.30 -10.27
C GLN A 3 -4.46 -13.46 -9.29
N ARG A 4 -5.26 -14.52 -9.39
CA ARG A 4 -5.10 -15.76 -8.62
C ARG A 4 -3.72 -16.41 -8.77
N ARG A 5 -2.97 -16.05 -9.84
CA ARG A 5 -1.60 -16.56 -10.07
C ARG A 5 -0.50 -15.69 -9.47
N VAL A 6 -0.78 -14.41 -9.14
CA VAL A 6 0.24 -13.50 -8.59
C VAL A 6 0.18 -13.50 -7.06
N PHE A 7 -1.03 -13.36 -6.48
CA PHE A 7 -1.25 -13.44 -5.03
C PHE A 7 -2.55 -14.20 -4.77
N PRO A 8 -2.54 -15.26 -3.93
CA PRO A 8 -3.76 -15.97 -3.55
C PRO A 8 -4.71 -14.99 -2.83
N TRP A 9 -5.99 -15.17 -3.03
CA TRP A 9 -6.99 -14.37 -2.34
C TRP A 9 -7.21 -14.91 -0.94
N LEU A 10 -7.40 -14.00 0.02
CA LEU A 10 -7.97 -14.39 1.29
C LEU A 10 -9.49 -14.50 1.11
N GLU A 11 -10.00 -15.72 1.16
CA GLU A 11 -11.46 -15.92 1.07
C GLU A 11 -12.13 -15.53 2.39
N PRO A 12 -13.26 -14.79 2.32
CA PRO A 12 -14.01 -14.44 3.49
C PRO A 12 -14.55 -15.70 4.20
N SER A 13 -14.11 -15.96 5.42
CA SER A 13 -14.66 -17.04 6.25
C SER A 13 -16.10 -16.69 6.68
N SER A 14 -17.00 -17.65 6.52
CA SER A 14 -18.36 -17.57 7.07
C SER A 14 -18.45 -18.12 8.50
N GLY A 15 -17.38 -18.74 8.99
CA GLY A 15 -17.33 -19.33 10.33
C GLY A 15 -17.33 -18.26 11.42
N VAL A 16 -18.17 -18.47 12.44
CA VAL A 16 -18.09 -17.69 13.68
C VAL A 16 -16.97 -18.30 14.50
N LEU A 17 -15.91 -17.51 14.75
CA LEU A 17 -14.83 -17.93 15.64
C LEU A 17 -15.40 -18.13 17.05
N THR A 18 -15.02 -19.25 17.68
CA THR A 18 -15.44 -19.58 19.03
C THR A 18 -14.65 -18.77 20.07
N GLN A 19 -15.02 -18.88 21.34
CA GLN A 19 -14.28 -18.33 22.49
C GLN A 19 -12.83 -18.90 22.62
N ARG A 20 -12.48 -19.91 21.82
CA ARG A 20 -11.10 -20.45 21.72
C ARG A 20 -10.25 -19.73 20.68
N ALA A 21 -10.79 -18.72 19.99
CA ALA A 21 -10.00 -17.90 19.08
C ALA A 21 -8.81 -17.26 19.81
N PRO A 22 -7.64 -17.11 19.17
CA PRO A 22 -6.48 -16.46 19.80
C PRO A 22 -6.78 -14.98 20.10
N HIS A 23 -6.09 -14.42 21.09
CA HIS A 23 -6.19 -13.00 21.40
C HIS A 23 -5.48 -12.15 20.33
N VAL A 24 -6.21 -11.20 19.77
CA VAL A 24 -5.71 -10.24 18.77
C VAL A 24 -5.76 -8.84 19.33
N THR A 25 -4.65 -8.11 19.22
CA THR A 25 -4.65 -6.66 19.42
C THR A 25 -4.41 -5.99 18.07
N VAL A 26 -5.36 -5.16 17.64
CA VAL A 26 -5.21 -4.31 16.45
C VAL A 26 -4.54 -3.01 16.88
N ILE A 27 -3.43 -2.67 16.25
CA ILE A 27 -2.64 -1.47 16.48
C ILE A 27 -2.79 -0.55 15.26
N VAL A 28 -3.31 0.66 15.50
CA VAL A 28 -3.54 1.65 14.45
C VAL A 28 -2.65 2.86 14.72
N PRO A 29 -1.49 2.98 14.05
CA PRO A 29 -0.68 4.17 14.15
C PRO A 29 -1.38 5.34 13.43
N VAL A 30 -1.50 6.48 14.09
CA VAL A 30 -2.15 7.67 13.52
C VAL A 30 -1.28 8.92 13.69
N ARG A 31 -1.29 9.77 12.66
CA ARG A 31 -0.79 11.14 12.72
C ARG A 31 -1.54 11.99 11.72
N ASP A 32 -2.26 13.01 12.22
CA ASP A 32 -3.09 13.89 11.40
C ASP A 32 -4.02 13.11 10.44
N GLU A 33 -4.88 12.27 11.04
CA GLU A 33 -5.83 11.37 10.36
C GLU A 33 -7.30 11.65 10.75
N SER A 34 -7.62 12.90 11.14
CA SER A 34 -8.97 13.26 11.59
C SER A 34 -10.08 12.90 10.59
N SER A 35 -9.77 12.93 9.28
CA SER A 35 -10.69 12.55 8.21
C SER A 35 -10.93 11.04 8.07
N ASN A 36 -10.02 10.22 8.58
CA ASN A 36 -10.02 8.77 8.37
C ASN A 36 -10.27 7.96 9.63
N VAL A 37 -9.69 8.37 10.76
CA VAL A 37 -9.58 7.55 11.97
C VAL A 37 -10.92 7.03 12.48
N ALA A 38 -11.96 7.87 12.50
CA ALA A 38 -13.28 7.47 13.00
C ALA A 38 -13.88 6.29 12.22
N ALA A 39 -13.79 6.33 10.89
CA ALA A 39 -14.36 5.28 10.06
C ALA A 39 -13.48 4.01 10.06
N CYS A 40 -12.16 4.13 10.17
CA CYS A 40 -11.25 3.01 10.39
C CYS A 40 -11.62 2.29 11.70
N VAL A 41 -11.56 2.99 12.83
CA VAL A 41 -11.83 2.43 14.16
C VAL A 41 -13.21 1.79 14.25
N ARG A 42 -14.27 2.47 13.75
CA ARG A 42 -15.62 1.87 13.73
C ARG A 42 -15.69 0.58 12.92
N SER A 43 -14.93 0.46 11.82
CA SER A 43 -14.87 -0.77 11.04
C SER A 43 -14.18 -1.91 11.78
N LEU A 44 -13.18 -1.60 12.62
CA LEU A 44 -12.47 -2.56 13.46
C LEU A 44 -13.30 -3.01 14.67
N LEU A 45 -14.05 -2.10 15.30
CA LEU A 45 -14.96 -2.42 16.40
C LEU A 45 -16.17 -3.28 15.98
N ARG A 46 -16.48 -3.32 14.69
CA ARG A 46 -17.57 -4.15 14.12
C ARG A 46 -17.11 -5.51 13.64
N GLN A 47 -15.89 -5.92 13.95
CA GLN A 47 -15.39 -7.23 13.51
C GLN A 47 -16.20 -8.37 14.14
N ARG A 48 -16.49 -9.40 13.35
CA ARG A 48 -17.07 -10.67 13.82
C ARG A 48 -15.98 -11.52 14.48
N TYR A 49 -15.52 -11.04 15.62
CA TYR A 49 -14.49 -11.67 16.45
C TYR A 49 -14.98 -11.68 17.91
N PRO A 50 -14.65 -12.68 18.74
CA PRO A 50 -15.09 -12.68 20.13
C PRO A 50 -14.61 -11.43 20.86
N ASN A 51 -15.54 -10.66 21.45
CA ASN A 51 -15.24 -9.36 22.07
C ASN A 51 -14.17 -9.46 23.17
N SER A 52 -14.16 -10.57 23.93
CA SER A 52 -13.15 -10.81 24.97
C SER A 52 -11.76 -11.16 24.41
N ARG A 53 -11.63 -11.33 23.11
CA ARG A 53 -10.40 -11.74 22.41
C ARG A 53 -9.90 -10.70 21.43
N LEU A 54 -10.54 -9.52 21.35
CA LEU A 54 -10.20 -8.42 20.47
C LEU A 54 -9.97 -7.15 21.28
N ALA A 55 -8.79 -6.53 21.12
CA ALA A 55 -8.51 -5.18 21.57
C ALA A 55 -8.11 -4.31 20.37
N VAL A 56 -8.47 -3.04 20.42
CA VAL A 56 -8.06 -2.02 19.43
C VAL A 56 -7.27 -0.94 20.17
N LEU A 57 -6.03 -0.72 19.75
CA LEU A 57 -5.14 0.28 20.29
C LEU A 57 -4.78 1.29 19.19
N VAL A 58 -5.31 2.50 19.30
CA VAL A 58 -4.88 3.61 18.43
C VAL A 58 -3.68 4.30 19.08
N VAL A 59 -2.61 4.44 18.31
CA VAL A 59 -1.36 5.07 18.77
C VAL A 59 -1.18 6.39 18.06
N ASP A 60 -1.41 7.49 18.78
CA ASP A 60 -1.34 8.86 18.27
C ASP A 60 0.09 9.40 18.34
N ASP A 61 0.67 9.64 17.17
CA ASP A 61 2.02 10.15 16.99
C ASP A 61 2.00 11.69 16.87
N GLU A 62 1.62 12.36 17.97
CA GLU A 62 1.59 13.83 18.08
C GLU A 62 0.71 14.52 17.02
N SER A 63 -0.51 14.02 16.80
CA SER A 63 -1.47 14.67 15.89
C SER A 63 -1.88 16.06 16.35
N THR A 64 -2.06 16.99 15.38
CA THR A 64 -2.44 18.39 15.63
C THR A 64 -3.79 18.76 15.04
N ASP A 65 -4.46 17.86 14.33
CA ASP A 65 -5.69 18.08 13.56
C ASP A 65 -6.99 17.61 14.25
N GLY A 66 -6.93 17.27 15.53
CA GLY A 66 -8.08 16.74 16.28
C GLY A 66 -8.23 15.22 16.23
N THR A 67 -7.34 14.47 15.58
CA THR A 67 -7.36 13.00 15.53
C THR A 67 -7.52 12.36 16.91
N ALA A 68 -6.70 12.79 17.88
CA ALA A 68 -6.72 12.23 19.23
C ALA A 68 -8.06 12.46 19.95
N LEU A 69 -8.70 13.63 19.76
CA LEU A 69 -10.01 13.92 20.34
C LEU A 69 -11.10 13.00 19.79
N ILE A 70 -11.08 12.74 18.48
CA ILE A 70 -12.02 11.81 17.84
C ILE A 70 -11.87 10.42 18.42
N VAL A 71 -10.65 9.92 18.57
CA VAL A 71 -10.39 8.58 19.13
C VAL A 71 -10.79 8.52 20.62
N GLN A 72 -10.53 9.56 21.38
CA GLN A 72 -10.89 9.63 22.79
C GLN A 72 -12.42 9.55 22.98
N SER A 73 -13.20 10.30 22.19
CA SER A 73 -14.66 10.21 22.21
C SER A 73 -15.15 8.81 21.87
N LEU A 74 -14.56 8.14 20.88
CA LEU A 74 -14.93 6.75 20.55
C LEU A 74 -14.55 5.77 21.66
N ALA A 75 -13.45 6.00 22.38
CA ALA A 75 -13.01 5.14 23.48
C ALA A 75 -13.92 5.22 24.71
N GLU A 76 -14.59 6.35 24.92
CA GLU A 76 -15.62 6.50 25.96
C GLU A 76 -16.85 5.59 25.71
N GLU A 77 -17.14 5.32 24.41
CA GLU A 77 -18.28 4.48 24.01
C GLU A 77 -17.92 2.99 23.91
N HIS A 78 -16.61 2.65 23.77
CA HIS A 78 -16.17 1.31 23.42
C HIS A 78 -15.00 0.83 24.29
N ALA A 79 -15.26 -0.03 25.28
CA ALA A 79 -14.26 -0.55 26.21
C ALA A 79 -13.10 -1.32 25.53
N ALA A 80 -13.31 -1.87 24.33
CA ALA A 80 -12.28 -2.56 23.56
C ALA A 80 -11.29 -1.59 22.86
N LEU A 81 -11.58 -0.28 22.85
CA LEU A 81 -10.74 0.74 22.23
C LEU A 81 -9.92 1.49 23.28
N LYS A 82 -8.62 1.64 23.01
CA LYS A 82 -7.72 2.47 23.81
C LYS A 82 -6.96 3.45 22.93
N LEU A 83 -6.68 4.62 23.47
CA LEU A 83 -5.80 5.62 22.88
C LEU A 83 -4.48 5.64 23.65
N LEU A 84 -3.37 5.49 22.94
CA LEU A 84 -2.01 5.70 23.44
C LEU A 84 -1.43 6.92 22.72
N ARG A 85 -0.86 7.87 23.46
CA ARG A 85 -0.10 8.98 22.88
C ARG A 85 1.38 8.69 22.99
N THR A 86 2.12 8.88 21.88
CA THR A 86 3.56 8.67 21.89
C THR A 86 4.29 9.79 22.65
N PRO A 87 5.40 9.51 23.33
CA PRO A 87 6.35 10.53 23.72
C PRO A 87 7.01 11.14 22.47
N PRO A 88 7.76 12.25 22.62
CA PRO A 88 8.49 12.86 21.51
C PRO A 88 9.34 11.86 20.75
N LEU A 89 9.32 11.96 19.41
CA LEU A 89 9.99 11.01 18.53
C LEU A 89 11.50 10.98 18.74
N PRO A 90 12.12 9.84 19.05
CA PRO A 90 13.56 9.70 19.13
C PRO A 90 14.24 9.95 17.77
N ARG A 91 15.50 10.40 17.78
CA ARG A 91 16.27 10.58 16.54
C ARG A 91 16.52 9.25 15.85
N GLY A 92 16.46 9.24 14.51
CA GLY A 92 16.79 8.08 13.69
C GLY A 92 15.67 7.05 13.54
N ILE A 93 14.47 7.30 14.06
CA ILE A 93 13.30 6.43 13.94
C ILE A 93 12.20 7.18 13.18
N THR A 94 11.42 6.49 12.34
CA THR A 94 10.24 7.06 11.70
C THR A 94 9.07 7.10 12.68
N GLY A 95 8.18 8.09 12.56
CA GLY A 95 7.02 8.22 13.45
C GLY A 95 6.13 6.98 13.43
N LYS A 96 5.88 6.40 12.24
CA LYS A 96 5.07 5.18 12.09
C LYS A 96 5.72 3.98 12.80
N SER A 97 7.02 3.74 12.58
CA SER A 97 7.74 2.65 13.25
C SER A 97 7.72 2.80 14.77
N HIS A 98 7.93 4.04 15.27
CA HIS A 98 7.87 4.34 16.69
C HIS A 98 6.47 4.07 17.28
N ALA A 99 5.42 4.55 16.63
CA ALA A 99 4.05 4.31 17.06
C ALA A 99 3.69 2.81 17.04
N CYS A 100 4.06 2.08 15.99
CA CYS A 100 3.86 0.64 15.90
C CYS A 100 4.60 -0.10 17.02
N TRP A 101 5.86 0.27 17.29
CA TRP A 101 6.66 -0.34 18.34
C TRP A 101 6.07 -0.09 19.74
N LEU A 102 5.75 1.15 20.07
CA LEU A 102 5.12 1.50 21.35
C LEU A 102 3.75 0.80 21.52
N GLY A 103 2.97 0.74 20.45
CA GLY A 103 1.71 0.01 20.44
C GLY A 103 1.92 -1.47 20.80
N ALA A 104 2.90 -2.12 20.16
CA ALA A 104 3.21 -3.53 20.43
C ALA A 104 3.73 -3.78 21.87
N GLN A 105 4.43 -2.81 22.48
CA GLN A 105 4.85 -2.92 23.89
C GLN A 105 3.69 -2.72 24.88
N SER A 106 2.60 -2.08 24.46
CA SER A 106 1.47 -1.71 25.30
C SER A 106 0.28 -2.66 25.22
N VAL A 107 0.41 -3.77 24.46
CA VAL A 107 -0.67 -4.77 24.33
C VAL A 107 -0.84 -5.61 25.60
N PRO A 108 -2.04 -6.16 25.85
CA PRO A 108 -2.28 -7.13 26.92
C PRO A 108 -1.31 -8.32 26.86
N ALA A 109 -0.95 -8.86 28.01
CA ALA A 109 0.02 -9.96 28.13
C ALA A 109 -0.41 -11.23 27.39
N ASP A 110 -1.70 -11.47 27.29
CA ASP A 110 -2.33 -12.62 26.63
C ASP A 110 -2.54 -12.44 25.12
N THR A 111 -2.12 -11.30 24.54
CA THR A 111 -2.16 -11.07 23.09
C THR A 111 -1.25 -12.07 22.39
N GLU A 112 -1.82 -12.86 21.48
CA GLU A 112 -1.11 -13.86 20.66
C GLU A 112 -0.75 -13.32 19.27
N TRP A 113 -1.60 -12.44 18.72
CA TRP A 113 -1.43 -11.84 17.41
C TRP A 113 -1.47 -10.32 17.49
N LEU A 114 -0.49 -9.69 16.86
CA LEU A 114 -0.43 -8.25 16.63
C LEU A 114 -0.94 -7.98 15.21
N CYS A 115 -1.94 -7.09 15.07
CA CYS A 115 -2.48 -6.72 13.78
C CYS A 115 -2.24 -5.21 13.56
N PHE A 116 -1.30 -4.85 12.69
CA PHE A 116 -1.04 -3.46 12.35
C PHE A 116 -1.92 -3.07 11.16
N ILE A 117 -2.67 -1.97 11.30
CA ILE A 117 -3.60 -1.48 10.29
C ILE A 117 -3.43 0.03 10.12
N ASP A 118 -3.31 0.51 8.88
CA ASP A 118 -3.25 1.94 8.58
C ASP A 118 -4.62 2.62 8.80
N ALA A 119 -4.61 3.89 9.19
CA ALA A 119 -5.83 4.64 9.55
C ALA A 119 -6.78 4.93 8.37
N ASP A 120 -6.29 4.82 7.14
CA ASP A 120 -7.05 5.00 5.89
C ASP A 120 -7.75 3.73 5.39
N VAL A 121 -7.59 2.62 6.13
CA VAL A 121 -8.23 1.33 5.85
C VAL A 121 -9.69 1.29 6.33
N ARG A 122 -10.51 0.57 5.58
CA ARG A 122 -11.88 0.17 5.94
C ARG A 122 -11.98 -1.35 5.88
N ALA A 123 -12.28 -1.95 7.01
CA ALA A 123 -12.34 -3.40 7.20
C ALA A 123 -13.78 -3.93 7.03
N ASP A 124 -13.95 -5.01 6.26
CA ASP A 124 -15.18 -5.83 6.33
C ASP A 124 -15.24 -6.52 7.70
N GLN A 125 -16.44 -6.78 8.22
CA GLN A 125 -16.61 -7.40 9.55
C GLN A 125 -15.99 -8.81 9.65
N ARG A 126 -15.70 -9.47 8.55
CA ARG A 126 -15.09 -10.83 8.49
C ARG A 126 -13.57 -10.79 8.41
N LEU A 127 -12.96 -9.61 8.28
CA LEU A 127 -11.52 -9.47 8.00
C LEU A 127 -10.66 -10.22 9.02
N LEU A 128 -10.77 -9.86 10.30
CA LEU A 128 -9.92 -10.44 11.33
C LEU A 128 -10.15 -11.95 11.49
N GLY A 129 -11.40 -12.37 11.46
CA GLY A 129 -11.74 -13.80 11.53
C GLY A 129 -11.12 -14.59 10.40
N SER A 130 -11.25 -14.12 9.16
CA SER A 130 -10.67 -14.77 7.98
C SER A 130 -9.15 -14.79 8.02
N ALA A 131 -8.52 -13.66 8.41
CA ALA A 131 -7.07 -13.53 8.45
C ALA A 131 -6.44 -14.44 9.53
N VAL A 132 -7.01 -14.44 10.72
CA VAL A 132 -6.54 -15.29 11.83
C VAL A 132 -6.72 -16.76 11.51
N GLN A 133 -7.89 -17.15 10.96
CA GLN A 133 -8.16 -18.53 10.59
C GLN A 133 -7.12 -19.02 9.56
N ALA A 134 -6.90 -18.26 8.48
CA ALA A 134 -5.91 -18.63 7.46
C ALA A 134 -4.49 -18.70 8.05
N ALA A 135 -4.10 -17.74 8.90
CA ALA A 135 -2.78 -17.72 9.50
C ALA A 135 -2.53 -18.90 10.47
N VAL A 136 -3.57 -19.34 11.17
CA VAL A 136 -3.50 -20.49 12.08
C VAL A 136 -3.45 -21.81 11.28
N ASP A 137 -4.37 -21.99 10.34
CA ASP A 137 -4.50 -23.23 9.56
C ASP A 137 -3.23 -23.51 8.75
N GLU A 138 -2.64 -22.47 8.18
CA GLU A 138 -1.46 -22.60 7.35
C GLU A 138 -0.14 -22.37 8.09
N ARG A 139 -0.22 -22.17 9.42
CA ARG A 139 0.94 -21.95 10.30
C ARG A 139 1.82 -20.77 9.84
N LEU A 140 1.19 -19.68 9.44
CA LEU A 140 1.89 -18.45 9.09
C LEU A 140 2.37 -17.75 10.37
N ASP A 141 3.47 -17.02 10.26
CA ASP A 141 3.95 -16.14 11.32
C ASP A 141 3.67 -14.66 10.97
N LEU A 142 3.59 -14.33 9.66
CA LEU A 142 3.11 -13.05 9.17
C LEU A 142 2.17 -13.29 7.98
N LEU A 143 0.96 -12.74 8.05
CA LEU A 143 0.04 -12.59 6.93
C LEU A 143 -0.12 -11.11 6.61
N SER A 144 0.24 -10.71 5.41
CA SER A 144 0.00 -9.38 4.85
C SER A 144 -1.16 -9.43 3.87
N LEU A 145 -1.97 -8.36 3.82
CA LEU A 145 -3.06 -8.27 2.85
C LEU A 145 -2.95 -7.00 2.01
N ALA A 146 -2.95 -7.17 0.70
CA ALA A 146 -3.08 -6.06 -0.23
C ALA A 146 -4.54 -5.57 -0.26
N PRO A 147 -4.83 -4.31 0.09
CA PRO A 147 -6.19 -3.79 0.10
C PRO A 147 -6.69 -3.49 -1.31
N ARG A 148 -8.02 -3.43 -1.46
CA ARG A 148 -8.62 -2.76 -2.60
C ARG A 148 -8.37 -1.26 -2.51
N HIS A 149 -7.88 -0.66 -3.58
CA HIS A 149 -7.71 0.80 -3.65
C HIS A 149 -9.03 1.49 -3.97
N ASP A 150 -9.50 2.39 -3.10
CA ASP A 150 -10.69 3.21 -3.31
C ASP A 150 -10.29 4.53 -3.99
N LEU A 151 -10.32 4.54 -5.32
CA LEU A 151 -9.88 5.66 -6.16
C LEU A 151 -11.07 6.52 -6.57
N ARG A 152 -11.18 7.74 -6.05
CA ARG A 152 -12.33 8.61 -6.29
C ARG A 152 -12.04 9.85 -7.12
N SER A 153 -10.92 10.52 -6.87
CA SER A 153 -10.56 11.74 -7.61
C SER A 153 -9.90 11.43 -8.97
N PHE A 154 -9.87 12.44 -9.83
CA PHE A 154 -9.20 12.33 -11.12
C PHE A 154 -7.72 11.96 -10.97
N ALA A 155 -7.00 12.61 -10.03
CA ALA A 155 -5.59 12.36 -9.79
C ALA A 155 -5.32 10.93 -9.31
N GLU A 156 -6.12 10.41 -8.37
CA GLU A 156 -6.02 9.04 -7.89
C GLU A 156 -6.18 8.03 -9.04
N ARG A 157 -7.22 8.23 -9.87
CA ARG A 157 -7.55 7.33 -11.00
C ARG A 157 -6.54 7.39 -12.14
N LEU A 158 -5.92 8.55 -12.34
CA LEU A 158 -4.92 8.74 -13.40
C LEU A 158 -3.55 8.15 -13.01
N ILE A 159 -3.11 8.39 -11.77
CA ILE A 159 -1.72 8.18 -11.38
C ILE A 159 -1.51 6.82 -10.72
N LEU A 160 -2.37 6.44 -9.76
CA LEU A 160 -2.13 5.25 -8.94
C LEU A 160 -2.11 3.95 -9.76
N PRO A 161 -2.99 3.70 -10.74
CA PRO A 161 -2.89 2.52 -11.58
C PRO A 161 -1.57 2.43 -12.34
N CYS A 162 -1.11 3.54 -12.93
CA CYS A 162 0.18 3.58 -13.64
C CYS A 162 1.37 3.31 -12.70
N GLY A 163 1.36 3.92 -11.51
CA GLY A 163 2.39 3.68 -10.49
C GLY A 163 2.42 2.23 -10.00
N LEU A 164 1.27 1.64 -9.71
CA LEU A 164 1.16 0.26 -9.26
C LEU A 164 1.56 -0.75 -10.35
N PHE A 165 1.24 -0.48 -11.62
CA PHE A 165 1.79 -1.27 -12.73
C PHE A 165 3.30 -1.17 -12.82
N THR A 166 3.87 0.03 -12.74
CA THR A 166 5.33 0.21 -12.73
C THR A 166 5.98 -0.61 -11.64
N LEU A 167 5.44 -0.55 -10.42
CA LEU A 167 5.92 -1.33 -9.28
C LEU A 167 5.82 -2.84 -9.50
N ALA A 168 4.72 -3.32 -10.07
CA ALA A 168 4.55 -4.74 -10.38
C ALA A 168 5.61 -5.23 -11.36
N PHE A 169 5.90 -4.47 -12.42
CA PHE A 169 6.92 -4.82 -13.40
C PHE A 169 8.34 -4.73 -12.85
N THR A 170 8.67 -3.69 -12.09
CA THR A 170 10.03 -3.52 -11.53
C THR A 170 10.34 -4.58 -10.47
N ARG A 171 9.37 -4.97 -9.66
CA ARG A 171 9.53 -6.02 -8.65
C ARG A 171 9.68 -7.41 -9.25
N GLN A 172 8.96 -7.74 -10.32
CA GLN A 172 9.15 -9.01 -11.04
C GLN A 172 10.54 -9.13 -11.67
N ALA A 173 11.11 -8.00 -12.12
CA ALA A 173 12.47 -7.98 -12.69
C ALA A 173 13.58 -8.16 -11.64
N SER A 174 13.30 -7.89 -10.36
CA SER A 174 14.25 -8.02 -9.25
C SER A 174 14.11 -9.33 -8.46
N ASP A 175 13.41 -10.33 -8.99
CA ASP A 175 13.04 -11.58 -8.29
C ASP A 175 14.22 -12.50 -7.97
N GLY A 176 15.08 -12.01 -7.03
CA GLY A 176 16.04 -12.80 -6.27
C GLY A 176 15.49 -13.38 -4.96
N GLY A 177 14.14 -13.57 -4.85
CA GLY A 177 13.51 -14.10 -3.63
C GLY A 177 13.17 -13.03 -2.59
N ASP A 178 13.03 -11.77 -2.98
CA ASP A 178 12.68 -10.67 -2.08
C ASP A 178 11.24 -10.80 -1.54
N VAL A 179 11.03 -10.37 -0.30
CA VAL A 179 9.74 -10.48 0.40
C VAL A 179 8.80 -9.41 -0.12
N THR A 180 7.65 -9.82 -0.62
CA THR A 180 6.58 -8.87 -0.99
C THR A 180 5.54 -8.83 0.13
N VAL A 181 5.26 -7.66 0.66
CA VAL A 181 4.20 -7.38 1.65
C VAL A 181 3.51 -6.06 1.32
N SER A 182 2.39 -5.81 1.98
CA SER A 182 1.58 -4.60 1.85
C SER A 182 1.31 -4.04 3.24
N GLY A 183 1.84 -2.86 3.55
CA GLY A 183 1.81 -2.22 4.86
C GLY A 183 0.44 -1.92 5.46
N PRO A 184 -0.62 -1.63 4.68
CA PRO A 184 -1.94 -1.33 5.23
C PRO A 184 -2.56 -2.40 6.13
N PHE A 185 -2.11 -3.66 6.02
CA PHE A 185 -2.53 -4.74 6.92
C PHE A 185 -1.41 -5.76 7.12
N LEU A 186 -0.96 -5.91 8.36
CA LEU A 186 0.01 -6.92 8.77
C LEU A 186 -0.50 -7.65 10.02
N LEU A 187 -0.80 -8.94 9.92
CA LEU A 187 -1.12 -9.81 11.04
C LEU A 187 0.12 -10.63 11.37
N ILE A 188 0.72 -10.40 12.53
CA ILE A 188 1.99 -10.99 12.92
C ILE A 188 1.82 -11.75 14.23
N ARG A 189 2.32 -12.98 14.29
CA ARG A 189 2.38 -13.75 15.52
C ARG A 189 3.31 -13.05 16.51
N ARG A 190 2.84 -12.74 17.73
CA ARG A 190 3.59 -11.95 18.73
C ARG A 190 4.99 -12.49 18.97
N ARG A 191 5.14 -13.80 19.15
CA ARG A 191 6.45 -14.45 19.37
C ARG A 191 7.43 -14.20 18.21
N ALA A 192 6.96 -14.19 16.97
CA ALA A 192 7.79 -13.93 15.78
C ALA A 192 8.22 -12.46 15.74
N TYR A 193 7.27 -11.54 16.04
CA TYR A 193 7.54 -10.11 16.13
C TYR A 193 8.60 -9.78 17.19
N GLU A 194 8.46 -10.35 18.39
CA GLU A 194 9.40 -10.15 19.51
C GLU A 194 10.78 -10.76 19.21
N ALA A 195 10.83 -11.95 18.58
CA ALA A 195 12.07 -12.63 18.24
C ALA A 195 12.99 -11.84 17.29
N VAL A 196 12.41 -10.98 16.45
CA VAL A 196 13.18 -10.14 15.49
C VAL A 196 13.37 -8.70 15.98
N GLY A 197 12.92 -8.36 17.20
CA GLY A 197 12.99 -7.01 17.76
C GLY A 197 11.92 -6.04 17.19
N GLY A 198 10.96 -6.55 16.42
CA GLY A 198 9.81 -5.81 15.91
C GLY A 198 10.17 -4.54 15.13
N HIS A 199 9.31 -3.52 15.24
CA HIS A 199 9.53 -2.24 14.55
C HIS A 199 10.74 -1.45 15.07
N ALA A 200 11.28 -1.77 16.26
CA ALA A 200 12.52 -1.15 16.74
C ALA A 200 13.72 -1.54 15.86
N ALA A 201 13.78 -2.79 15.40
CA ALA A 201 14.85 -3.27 14.54
C ALA A 201 14.86 -2.63 13.13
N VAL A 202 13.74 -2.04 12.71
CA VAL A 202 13.57 -1.41 11.40
C VAL A 202 13.20 0.07 11.49
N GLY A 203 13.42 0.69 12.63
CA GLY A 203 12.90 2.01 12.98
C GLY A 203 13.27 3.14 12.00
N SER A 204 14.41 3.06 11.33
CA SER A 204 14.87 4.04 10.34
C SER A 204 14.35 3.77 8.91
N ALA A 205 13.76 2.59 8.66
CA ALA A 205 13.30 2.23 7.33
C ALA A 205 12.04 3.03 6.95
N ILE A 206 12.01 3.56 5.73
CA ILE A 206 10.82 4.25 5.18
C ILE A 206 9.74 3.23 4.80
N ALA A 207 10.14 2.06 4.29
CA ALA A 207 9.27 0.90 4.04
C ALA A 207 9.47 -0.11 5.19
N GLU A 208 8.98 0.24 6.37
CA GLU A 208 9.15 -0.54 7.60
C GLU A 208 8.51 -1.93 7.51
N ASP A 209 7.41 -2.04 6.78
CA ASP A 209 6.68 -3.29 6.51
C ASP A 209 7.52 -4.29 5.73
N VAL A 210 8.15 -3.85 4.65
CA VAL A 210 9.05 -4.69 3.82
C VAL A 210 10.30 -5.07 4.61
N ALA A 211 10.88 -4.12 5.34
CA ALA A 211 12.07 -4.36 6.14
C ALA A 211 11.79 -5.39 7.26
N LEU A 212 10.67 -5.25 7.97
CA LEU A 212 10.24 -6.19 9.03
C LEU A 212 9.97 -7.59 8.45
N ALA A 213 9.26 -7.67 7.34
CA ALA A 213 8.97 -8.94 6.68
C ALA A 213 10.24 -9.64 6.18
N ARG A 214 11.24 -8.88 5.71
CA ARG A 214 12.54 -9.42 5.29
C ARG A 214 13.30 -10.03 6.48
N ILE A 215 13.36 -9.33 7.62
CA ILE A 215 14.00 -9.85 8.82
C ILE A 215 13.28 -11.11 9.32
N LEU A 216 11.96 -11.13 9.34
CA LEU A 216 11.18 -12.33 9.70
C LEU A 216 11.55 -13.52 8.81
N LYS A 217 11.58 -13.33 7.48
CA LYS A 217 11.94 -14.40 6.54
C LYS A 217 13.37 -14.88 6.73
N GLN A 218 14.32 -13.97 7.00
CA GLN A 218 15.72 -14.31 7.31
C GLN A 218 15.87 -15.16 8.56
N HIS A 219 14.96 -14.99 9.54
CA HIS A 219 14.90 -15.80 10.76
C HIS A 219 14.08 -17.09 10.60
N GLY A 220 13.68 -17.45 9.36
CA GLY A 220 12.97 -18.68 9.06
C GLY A 220 11.47 -18.64 9.35
N PHE A 221 10.89 -17.48 9.65
CA PHE A 221 9.46 -17.33 9.84
C PHE A 221 8.69 -17.36 8.51
N LYS A 222 7.49 -17.92 8.53
CA LYS A 222 6.63 -18.07 7.36
C LYS A 222 5.85 -16.77 7.09
N VAL A 223 6.22 -16.07 6.02
CA VAL A 223 5.64 -14.79 5.60
C VAL A 223 4.85 -14.98 4.30
N GLU A 224 3.62 -14.45 4.24
CA GLU A 224 2.78 -14.56 3.06
C GLU A 224 2.02 -13.26 2.79
N LEU A 225 1.91 -12.89 1.49
CA LEU A 225 1.05 -11.81 1.00
C LEU A 225 -0.14 -12.42 0.27
N ARG A 226 -1.34 -11.92 0.60
CA ARG A 226 -2.58 -12.26 -0.10
C ARG A 226 -3.34 -11.02 -0.55
N SER A 227 -4.21 -11.20 -1.53
CA SER A 227 -5.19 -10.19 -1.88
C SER A 227 -6.31 -10.15 -0.83
N GLY A 228 -6.50 -8.97 -0.22
CA GLY A 228 -7.61 -8.68 0.69
C GLY A 228 -8.76 -7.92 0.03
N ASP A 229 -8.83 -7.85 -1.30
CA ASP A 229 -9.77 -7.00 -2.08
C ASP A 229 -11.24 -7.09 -1.64
N ARG A 230 -11.65 -8.25 -1.11
CA ARG A 230 -13.03 -8.49 -0.61
C ARG A 230 -13.23 -8.16 0.86
N LEU A 231 -12.15 -7.96 1.62
CA LEU A 231 -12.16 -7.84 3.08
C LEU A 231 -11.67 -6.49 3.59
N LEU A 232 -10.86 -5.77 2.79
CA LEU A 232 -10.40 -4.45 3.18
C LEU A 232 -10.22 -3.54 1.97
N SER A 233 -10.47 -2.25 2.18
CA SER A 233 -10.16 -1.20 1.20
C SER A 233 -9.37 -0.10 1.87
N ALA A 234 -8.50 0.57 1.10
CA ALA A 234 -7.73 1.71 1.56
C ALA A 234 -7.91 2.88 0.60
N ARG A 235 -8.03 4.08 1.17
CA ARG A 235 -8.01 5.33 0.42
C ARG A 235 -6.82 6.17 0.87
N MET A 236 -5.66 5.87 0.31
CA MET A 236 -4.38 6.50 0.68
C MET A 236 -4.33 8.01 0.40
N TYR A 237 -5.02 8.46 -0.64
CA TYR A 237 -4.98 9.84 -1.12
C TYR A 237 -6.37 10.35 -1.48
N THR A 238 -6.54 11.69 -1.47
CA THR A 238 -7.84 12.35 -1.73
C THR A 238 -7.77 13.38 -2.87
N GLY A 239 -6.70 13.43 -3.64
CA GLY A 239 -6.52 14.33 -4.77
C GLY A 239 -5.07 14.72 -5.00
N TRP A 240 -4.81 15.68 -5.89
CA TRP A 240 -3.48 16.14 -6.27
C TRP A 240 -2.63 16.57 -5.07
N THR A 241 -3.24 17.28 -4.12
CA THR A 241 -2.57 17.82 -2.92
C THR A 241 -2.03 16.74 -1.99
N THR A 242 -2.56 15.54 -2.06
CA THR A 242 -2.14 14.39 -1.23
C THR A 242 -1.37 13.33 -2.04
N VAL A 243 -1.77 13.08 -3.30
CA VAL A 243 -1.09 12.11 -4.20
C VAL A 243 0.35 12.55 -4.48
N TRP A 244 0.54 13.81 -4.87
CA TRP A 244 1.87 14.31 -5.25
C TRP A 244 2.90 14.20 -4.12
N PRO A 245 2.70 14.83 -2.95
CA PRO A 245 3.69 14.75 -1.87
C PRO A 245 3.82 13.33 -1.30
N GLY A 246 2.72 12.55 -1.29
CA GLY A 246 2.70 11.20 -0.78
C GLY A 246 3.51 10.22 -1.61
N LEU A 247 3.43 10.30 -2.94
CA LEU A 247 4.26 9.49 -3.84
C LEU A 247 5.68 10.01 -3.92
N ALA A 248 5.87 11.33 -4.08
CA ALA A 248 7.19 11.93 -4.23
C ALA A 248 8.13 11.66 -3.03
N LYS A 249 7.60 11.39 -1.82
CA LYS A 249 8.47 11.04 -0.68
C LYS A 249 9.12 9.66 -0.81
N ASN A 250 8.46 8.69 -1.47
CA ASN A 250 8.85 7.28 -1.46
C ASN A 250 9.38 6.76 -2.80
N LEU A 251 9.13 7.47 -3.93
CA LEU A 251 9.40 6.93 -5.28
C LEU A 251 10.86 6.56 -5.49
N VAL A 252 11.82 7.34 -4.98
CA VAL A 252 13.25 7.03 -5.08
C VAL A 252 13.58 5.70 -4.40
N ASP A 253 13.09 5.51 -3.17
CA ASP A 253 13.37 4.28 -2.41
C ASP A 253 12.63 3.08 -3.01
N THR A 254 11.40 3.29 -3.44
CA THR A 254 10.56 2.27 -4.06
C THR A 254 11.11 1.76 -5.38
N LEU A 255 11.77 2.64 -6.16
CA LEU A 255 12.38 2.32 -7.45
C LEU A 255 13.86 1.90 -7.36
N GLY A 256 14.39 1.67 -6.14
CA GLY A 256 15.73 1.15 -5.95
C GLY A 256 16.84 2.20 -5.99
N GLY A 257 16.53 3.45 -5.68
CA GLY A 257 17.48 4.56 -5.57
C GLY A 257 17.39 5.60 -6.69
N PRO A 258 18.13 6.72 -6.58
CA PRO A 258 17.99 7.86 -7.48
C PRO A 258 18.26 7.53 -8.95
N ALA A 259 19.30 6.74 -9.24
CA ALA A 259 19.68 6.38 -10.61
C ALA A 259 18.59 5.52 -11.28
N SER A 260 18.14 4.45 -10.60
CA SER A 260 17.07 3.58 -11.10
C SER A 260 15.75 4.34 -11.28
N ALA A 261 15.40 5.23 -10.36
CA ALA A 261 14.22 6.07 -10.46
C ALA A 261 14.26 7.00 -11.68
N LEU A 262 15.41 7.66 -11.94
CA LEU A 262 15.58 8.52 -13.11
C LEU A 262 15.54 7.73 -14.42
N ILE A 263 16.16 6.56 -14.49
CA ILE A 263 16.10 5.67 -15.66
C ILE A 263 14.66 5.27 -15.93
N THR A 264 13.94 4.85 -14.90
CA THR A 264 12.52 4.47 -15.01
C THR A 264 11.67 5.63 -15.53
N ALA A 265 11.84 6.83 -14.99
CA ALA A 265 11.12 8.02 -15.42
C ALA A 265 11.45 8.41 -16.87
N PHE A 266 12.72 8.32 -17.26
CA PHE A 266 13.19 8.67 -18.61
C PHE A 266 12.64 7.69 -19.66
N ILE A 267 12.53 6.41 -19.34
CA ILE A 267 12.00 5.38 -20.24
C ILE A 267 10.47 5.39 -20.27
N ALA A 268 9.81 5.62 -19.15
CA ALA A 268 8.36 5.51 -19.03
C ALA A 268 7.60 6.50 -19.94
N ILE A 269 8.09 7.74 -20.06
CA ILE A 269 7.43 8.76 -20.89
C ILE A 269 7.43 8.38 -22.38
N PRO A 270 8.59 8.20 -23.04
CA PRO A 270 8.59 7.88 -24.46
C PRO A 270 7.89 6.54 -24.75
N LEU A 271 8.04 5.54 -23.89
CA LEU A 271 7.36 4.25 -24.07
C LEU A 271 5.83 4.39 -24.00
N ALA A 272 5.32 5.17 -23.06
CA ALA A 272 3.88 5.40 -22.95
C ALA A 272 3.31 6.19 -24.13
N TRP A 273 4.02 7.23 -24.59
CA TRP A 273 3.56 8.03 -25.73
C TRP A 273 3.78 7.32 -27.07
N ALA A 274 4.73 6.38 -27.18
CA ALA A 274 4.96 5.58 -28.40
C ALA A 274 3.71 4.84 -28.84
N ALA A 275 2.86 4.41 -27.91
CA ALA A 275 1.59 3.76 -28.23
C ALA A 275 0.62 4.64 -29.07
N TYR A 276 0.80 5.94 -29.09
CA TYR A 276 -0.02 6.87 -29.86
C TYR A 276 0.77 7.50 -31.01
N SER A 277 2.03 7.88 -30.77
CA SER A 277 2.85 8.60 -31.73
C SER A 277 3.33 7.73 -32.89
N ILE A 278 3.71 6.47 -32.63
CA ILE A 278 4.22 5.61 -33.71
C ILE A 278 3.16 5.30 -34.75
N PRO A 279 1.95 4.77 -34.41
CA PRO A 279 0.93 4.51 -35.43
C PRO A 279 0.43 5.79 -36.10
N ALA A 280 0.43 6.94 -35.42
CA ALA A 280 0.08 8.22 -36.05
C ALA A 280 1.11 8.64 -37.10
N LEU A 281 2.41 8.51 -36.79
CA LEU A 281 3.48 8.82 -37.74
C LEU A 281 3.50 7.84 -38.91
N ASP A 282 3.31 6.56 -38.68
CA ASP A 282 3.24 5.53 -39.72
C ASP A 282 2.01 5.76 -40.65
N ALA A 283 0.86 6.13 -40.08
CA ALA A 283 -0.33 6.45 -40.86
C ALA A 283 -0.11 7.69 -41.74
N LEU A 284 0.48 8.75 -41.21
CA LEU A 284 0.84 9.95 -41.97
C LEU A 284 1.84 9.64 -43.09
N GLY A 285 2.86 8.85 -42.80
CA GLY A 285 3.85 8.40 -43.80
C GLY A 285 3.24 7.54 -44.91
N CYS A 286 2.29 6.69 -44.57
CA CYS A 286 1.56 5.87 -45.54
C CYS A 286 0.69 6.75 -46.48
N LEU A 287 0.02 7.79 -45.93
CA LEU A 287 -0.82 8.71 -46.70
C LEU A 287 -0.01 9.65 -47.61
N ASP A 288 1.12 10.13 -47.12
CA ASP A 288 1.91 11.17 -47.81
C ASP A 288 2.82 10.60 -48.92
N ARG A 289 3.40 9.43 -48.71
CA ARG A 289 4.40 8.86 -49.62
C ARG A 289 3.90 7.72 -50.49
N GLY A 290 2.75 7.12 -50.16
CA GLY A 290 2.23 5.94 -50.87
C GLY A 290 3.16 4.71 -50.83
N GLU A 291 4.25 4.75 -50.04
CA GLU A 291 5.26 3.72 -50.01
C GLU A 291 4.75 2.49 -49.24
N SER A 292 4.82 1.33 -49.87
CA SER A 292 4.42 0.06 -49.29
C SER A 292 5.16 -0.27 -47.95
N THR A 293 6.38 0.24 -47.73
CA THR A 293 7.17 0.03 -46.54
C THR A 293 6.58 0.72 -45.30
N ALA A 294 6.08 1.97 -45.42
CA ALA A 294 5.44 2.68 -44.31
C ALA A 294 4.11 2.02 -43.90
N CYS A 295 3.37 1.49 -44.89
CA CYS A 295 2.13 0.78 -44.63
C CYS A 295 2.39 -0.61 -43.96
N PHE A 296 3.52 -1.24 -44.17
CA PHE A 296 3.89 -2.48 -43.47
C PHE A 296 4.15 -2.26 -41.99
N ALA A 297 4.70 -1.12 -41.57
CA ALA A 297 4.96 -0.79 -40.16
C ALA A 297 3.67 -0.46 -39.37
N LEU A 298 2.65 0.05 -40.06
CA LEU A 298 1.39 0.49 -39.42
C LEU A 298 0.65 -0.64 -38.70
N ALA A 299 0.56 -1.83 -39.30
CA ALA A 299 -0.15 -2.95 -38.69
C ALA A 299 0.45 -3.43 -37.35
N PRO A 300 1.78 -3.69 -37.24
CA PRO A 300 2.40 -4.02 -35.97
C PRO A 300 2.35 -2.86 -34.96
N ALA A 301 2.45 -1.60 -35.39
CA ALA A 301 2.31 -0.44 -34.51
C ALA A 301 0.90 -0.35 -33.91
N LEU A 302 -0.13 -0.52 -34.72
CA LEU A 302 -1.52 -0.57 -34.26
C LEU A 302 -1.77 -1.76 -33.30
N ALA A 303 -1.19 -2.92 -33.58
CA ALA A 303 -1.30 -4.09 -32.71
C ALA A 303 -0.63 -3.86 -31.34
N ALA A 304 0.55 -3.25 -31.31
CA ALA A 304 1.25 -2.89 -30.08
C ALA A 304 0.45 -1.84 -29.26
N SER A 305 -0.13 -0.85 -29.94
CA SER A 305 -0.98 0.17 -29.31
C SER A 305 -2.25 -0.44 -28.72
N ALA A 306 -2.91 -1.32 -29.48
CA ALA A 306 -4.09 -2.05 -29.01
C ALA A 306 -3.76 -2.91 -27.79
N ALA A 307 -2.60 -3.58 -27.77
CA ALA A 307 -2.14 -4.36 -26.61
C ALA A 307 -1.87 -3.46 -25.39
N ALA A 308 -1.22 -2.31 -25.58
CA ALA A 308 -0.96 -1.34 -24.49
C ALA A 308 -2.28 -0.78 -23.93
N ILE A 309 -3.20 -0.36 -24.77
CA ILE A 309 -4.52 0.13 -24.38
C ILE A 309 -5.31 -1.00 -23.69
N GLY A 310 -5.29 -2.22 -24.25
CA GLY A 310 -5.94 -3.39 -23.66
C GLY A 310 -5.45 -3.72 -22.25
N LEU A 311 -4.14 -3.62 -22.02
CA LEU A 311 -3.55 -3.77 -20.68
C LEU A 311 -4.10 -2.73 -19.70
N HIS A 312 -4.17 -1.46 -20.11
CA HIS A 312 -4.68 -0.38 -19.26
C HIS A 312 -6.20 -0.43 -19.08
N LEU A 313 -6.96 -0.95 -20.07
CA LEU A 313 -8.39 -1.26 -19.91
C LEU A 313 -8.60 -2.35 -18.85
N ALA A 314 -7.81 -3.43 -18.90
CA ALA A 314 -7.85 -4.46 -17.87
C ALA A 314 -7.49 -3.89 -16.48
N GLY A 315 -6.51 -2.98 -16.43
CA GLY A 315 -6.17 -2.24 -15.22
C GLY A 315 -7.29 -1.35 -14.71
N ALA A 316 -7.93 -0.58 -15.59
CA ALA A 316 -9.05 0.27 -15.22
C ALA A 316 -10.24 -0.57 -14.66
N ALA A 317 -10.53 -1.70 -15.30
CA ALA A 317 -11.53 -2.64 -14.81
C ALA A 317 -11.15 -3.24 -13.45
N HIS A 318 -9.87 -3.61 -13.27
CA HIS A 318 -9.34 -4.11 -12.00
C HIS A 318 -9.51 -3.10 -10.86
N PHE A 319 -9.10 -1.85 -11.09
CA PHE A 319 -9.23 -0.78 -10.10
C PHE A 319 -10.66 -0.22 -10.01
N ARG A 320 -11.61 -0.76 -10.77
CA ARG A 320 -13.03 -0.34 -10.79
C ARG A 320 -13.19 1.16 -11.07
N ILE A 321 -12.36 1.68 -11.96
CA ILE A 321 -12.44 3.07 -12.44
C ILE A 321 -13.05 3.12 -13.84
N PRO A 322 -13.59 4.27 -14.28
CA PRO A 322 -14.13 4.42 -15.63
C PRO A 322 -13.09 4.02 -16.69
N LEU A 323 -13.50 3.20 -17.68
CA LEU A 323 -12.58 2.60 -18.66
C LEU A 323 -11.83 3.62 -19.51
N TRP A 324 -12.40 4.81 -19.73
CA TRP A 324 -11.74 5.87 -20.50
C TRP A 324 -10.41 6.37 -19.86
N TYR A 325 -10.19 6.17 -18.55
CA TYR A 325 -8.88 6.44 -17.92
C TYR A 325 -7.77 5.60 -18.54
N ALA A 326 -8.09 4.44 -19.10
CA ALA A 326 -7.13 3.62 -19.82
C ALA A 326 -6.50 4.34 -21.02
N LEU A 327 -7.23 5.27 -21.63
CA LEU A 327 -6.70 6.08 -22.74
C LEU A 327 -5.78 7.19 -22.26
N LEU A 328 -5.80 7.54 -20.99
CA LEU A 328 -4.98 8.61 -20.41
C LEU A 328 -3.67 8.10 -19.79
N PHE A 329 -3.33 6.82 -19.95
CA PHE A 329 -2.13 6.27 -19.33
C PHE A 329 -0.83 7.04 -19.66
N PRO A 330 -0.61 7.62 -20.85
CA PRO A 330 0.59 8.40 -21.10
C PRO A 330 0.69 9.64 -20.21
N LEU A 331 -0.43 10.28 -19.90
CA LEU A 331 -0.48 11.40 -18.95
C LEU A 331 -0.19 10.93 -17.53
N GLY A 332 -0.70 9.75 -17.15
CA GLY A 332 -0.42 9.14 -15.85
C GLY A 332 1.07 8.85 -15.65
N TYR A 333 1.72 8.23 -16.63
CA TYR A 333 3.16 7.98 -16.59
C TYR A 333 3.98 9.27 -16.63
N SER A 334 3.56 10.28 -17.41
CA SER A 334 4.21 11.59 -17.44
C SER A 334 4.15 12.28 -16.07
N ALA A 335 2.99 12.27 -15.43
CA ALA A 335 2.82 12.80 -14.06
C ALA A 335 3.69 12.02 -13.06
N GLY A 336 3.71 10.69 -13.15
CA GLY A 336 4.59 9.83 -12.34
C GLY A 336 6.07 10.16 -12.51
N ALA A 337 6.54 10.36 -13.73
CA ALA A 337 7.91 10.74 -14.02
C ALA A 337 8.26 12.13 -13.42
N LEU A 338 7.36 13.11 -13.53
CA LEU A 338 7.56 14.42 -12.88
C LEU A 338 7.62 14.27 -11.34
N MET A 339 6.83 13.39 -10.75
CA MET A 339 6.91 13.09 -9.31
C MET A 339 8.24 12.43 -8.93
N VAL A 340 8.80 11.57 -9.80
CA VAL A 340 10.15 11.00 -9.60
C VAL A 340 11.20 12.11 -9.59
N LEU A 341 11.14 13.05 -10.54
CA LEU A 341 12.07 14.19 -10.56
C LEU A 341 11.96 15.04 -9.29
N ASP A 342 10.74 15.30 -8.81
CA ASP A 342 10.53 16.02 -7.55
C ASP A 342 11.03 15.21 -6.34
N SER A 343 10.87 13.88 -6.35
CA SER A 343 11.39 12.98 -5.32
C SER A 343 12.93 13.04 -5.23
N VAL A 344 13.61 12.94 -6.37
CA VAL A 344 15.08 13.07 -6.44
C VAL A 344 15.52 14.45 -5.97
N ARG A 345 14.86 15.51 -6.45
CA ARG A 345 15.13 16.89 -6.02
C ARG A 345 14.99 17.04 -4.50
N ARG A 346 13.90 16.59 -3.90
CA ARG A 346 13.66 16.67 -2.45
C ARG A 346 14.74 15.93 -1.66
N ARG A 347 15.20 14.80 -2.15
CA ARG A 347 16.26 14.03 -1.51
C ARG A 347 17.63 14.73 -1.59
N LEU A 348 18.00 15.26 -2.76
CA LEU A 348 19.24 16.01 -2.93
C LEU A 348 19.31 17.25 -2.03
N TYR A 349 18.20 17.91 -1.77
CA TYR A 349 18.14 19.10 -0.90
C TYR A 349 17.76 18.79 0.55
N GLY A 350 17.69 17.55 0.98
CA GLY A 350 17.32 17.15 2.34
C GLY A 350 15.92 17.64 2.76
N ARG A 351 14.97 17.76 1.83
CA ARG A 351 13.64 18.34 2.03
C ARG A 351 12.51 17.32 2.01
N VAL A 352 12.80 16.06 2.31
CA VAL A 352 11.74 15.04 2.42
C VAL A 352 10.93 15.31 3.68
N ARG A 353 9.68 15.76 3.52
CA ARG A 353 8.75 16.04 4.62
C ARG A 353 7.46 15.25 4.43
N TRP A 354 6.93 14.72 5.52
CA TRP A 354 5.62 14.07 5.54
C TRP A 354 4.91 14.38 6.85
N LYS A 355 3.64 14.85 6.76
CA LYS A 355 2.82 15.22 7.93
C LYS A 355 3.59 16.09 8.94
N GLY A 356 4.25 17.14 8.42
CA GLY A 356 5.00 18.10 9.23
C GLY A 356 6.40 17.69 9.70
N ARG A 357 6.79 16.40 9.55
CA ARG A 357 8.12 15.90 9.95
C ARG A 357 9.08 15.80 8.77
N ALA A 358 10.36 16.12 9.05
CA ALA A 358 11.46 15.86 8.12
C ALA A 358 11.93 14.40 8.27
N TYR A 359 12.19 13.75 7.15
CA TYR A 359 12.80 12.44 7.10
C TYR A 359 14.23 12.53 6.60
N PRO A 360 15.14 11.67 7.08
CA PRO A 360 16.53 11.66 6.67
C PRO A 360 16.74 11.33 5.18
#